data_4da95d8d8ab4f142117307f184307930
#
_entry.id   4da95d8d8ab4f142117307f184307930
#
_cell.length_a   1.000
_cell.length_b   1.000
_cell.length_c   1.000
_cell.angle_alpha   90.00
_cell.angle_beta   90.00
_cell.angle_gamma   90.00
#
_symmetry.space_group_name_H-M   'P 1'
#
loop_
_entity.id
_entity.type
_entity.pdbx_description
1 polymer ?
#
loop_
_entity_poly.entity_id
_entity_poly.type
_entity_poly.pdbx_seq_one_letter_code
_entity_poly.pdbx_strand_id
1 'polypeptide(L)'
;VISPLLANIYLNTLDRLWEKYGRTHGILVRYADDTVIICKNKKSVNHAQSLLQYIMGKLDLRLHPVKTKIVNMWDGTEGFDFLGLHHRRFLKINKKGNRYGETYQYPSKKAMKKMKRTVKESINQRYLLVKTEEELIKVLNPKITGWRNYYKTRNDRKWMRAIDWYILCTFCRWNNKKRQQTRKLKGLYATKIRLQEKGLQLMEA
;
A
#
# COMPACT_ATOMS: atom_id res chain seq x y z
N VAL A 1 12.97 -14.82 12.60
CA VAL A 1 11.52 -15.12 12.53
C VAL A 1 10.84 -15.10 13.92
N ILE A 2 11.58 -15.04 15.02
CA ILE A 2 11.03 -15.03 16.39
C ILE A 2 10.47 -13.64 16.79
N SER A 3 11.02 -12.56 16.26
CA SER A 3 10.66 -11.18 16.63
C SER A 3 9.15 -10.84 16.50
N PRO A 4 8.43 -11.18 15.42
CA PRO A 4 6.99 -10.90 15.35
C PRO A 4 6.17 -11.71 16.37
N LEU A 5 6.60 -12.92 16.70
CA LEU A 5 5.95 -13.76 17.71
C LEU A 5 6.10 -13.16 19.11
N LEU A 6 7.32 -12.77 19.48
CA LEU A 6 7.60 -12.11 20.76
C LEU A 6 6.85 -10.78 20.88
N ALA A 7 6.83 -9.98 19.81
CA ALA A 7 6.07 -8.74 19.78
C ALA A 7 4.57 -9.00 20.00
N ASN A 8 4.01 -10.05 19.42
CA ASN A 8 2.60 -10.40 19.59
C ASN A 8 2.30 -10.90 21.02
N ILE A 9 3.18 -11.71 21.62
CA ILE A 9 3.03 -12.16 23.00
C ILE A 9 3.08 -10.96 23.95
N TYR A 10 4.06 -10.08 23.79
CA TYR A 10 4.24 -8.92 24.63
C TYR A 10 3.08 -7.92 24.53
N LEU A 11 2.68 -7.58 23.30
CA LEU A 11 1.59 -6.64 23.04
C LEU A 11 0.18 -7.24 23.22
N ASN A 12 0.06 -8.54 23.49
CA ASN A 12 -1.21 -9.14 23.90
C ASN A 12 -1.76 -8.49 25.19
N THR A 13 -0.88 -8.01 26.05
CA THR A 13 -1.27 -7.23 27.24
C THR A 13 -1.96 -5.93 26.85
N LEU A 14 -1.46 -5.22 25.83
CA LEU A 14 -2.12 -4.05 25.26
C LEU A 14 -3.53 -4.41 24.76
N ASP A 15 -3.66 -5.51 23.99
CA ASP A 15 -4.95 -5.94 23.42
C ASP A 15 -5.97 -6.21 24.52
N ARG A 16 -5.60 -6.96 25.57
CA ARG A 16 -6.47 -7.28 26.72
C ARG A 16 -6.86 -6.05 27.53
N LEU A 17 -5.90 -5.17 27.82
CA LEU A 17 -6.20 -3.93 28.58
C LEU A 17 -7.08 -2.99 27.73
N TRP A 18 -6.84 -2.94 26.42
CA TRP A 18 -7.71 -2.16 25.53
C TRP A 18 -9.12 -2.74 25.47
N GLU A 19 -9.26 -4.03 25.40
CA GLU A 19 -10.56 -4.69 25.40
C GLU A 19 -11.35 -4.39 26.69
N LYS A 20 -10.66 -4.35 27.81
CA LYS A 20 -11.29 -4.09 29.12
C LYS A 20 -11.64 -2.61 29.33
N TYR A 21 -10.76 -1.68 28.96
CA TYR A 21 -10.87 -0.27 29.31
C TYR A 21 -11.01 0.68 28.12
N GLY A 22 -10.64 0.27 26.90
CA GLY A 22 -10.56 1.11 25.72
C GLY A 22 -11.74 1.00 24.75
N ARG A 23 -12.57 -0.06 24.83
CA ARG A 23 -13.67 -0.33 23.88
C ARG A 23 -14.66 0.81 23.75
N THR A 24 -14.92 1.56 24.82
CA THR A 24 -15.81 2.71 24.83
C THR A 24 -15.23 3.93 24.11
N HIS A 25 -13.92 4.00 23.98
CA HIS A 25 -13.20 5.12 23.36
C HIS A 25 -12.91 4.88 21.88
N GLY A 26 -12.70 3.63 21.46
CA GLY A 26 -12.45 3.31 20.07
C GLY A 26 -12.11 1.84 19.83
N ILE A 27 -12.10 1.47 18.55
CA ILE A 27 -11.73 0.13 18.08
C ILE A 27 -10.22 0.09 17.83
N LEU A 28 -9.52 -0.77 18.56
CA LEU A 28 -8.10 -1.04 18.34
C LEU A 28 -7.94 -2.08 17.23
N VAL A 29 -7.14 -1.76 16.22
CA VAL A 29 -6.71 -2.68 15.17
C VAL A 29 -5.19 -2.74 15.21
N ARG A 30 -4.62 -3.91 15.48
CA ARG A 30 -3.17 -4.11 15.58
C ARG A 30 -2.69 -5.20 14.63
N TYR A 31 -1.55 -4.96 14.03
CA TYR A 31 -0.79 -5.93 13.25
C TYR A 31 0.70 -5.83 13.66
N ALA A 32 1.17 -6.81 14.41
CA ALA A 32 2.47 -6.77 15.07
C ALA A 32 2.62 -5.49 15.91
N ASP A 33 3.54 -4.60 15.54
CA ASP A 33 3.82 -3.30 16.16
C ASP A 33 3.01 -2.13 15.56
N ASP A 34 2.45 -2.31 14.37
CA ASP A 34 1.60 -1.30 13.73
C ASP A 34 0.18 -1.31 14.35
N THR A 35 -0.28 -0.15 14.81
CA THR A 35 -1.57 -0.02 15.50
C THR A 35 -2.37 1.17 14.99
N VAL A 36 -3.67 0.97 14.80
CA VAL A 36 -4.64 2.02 14.47
C VAL A 36 -5.80 1.95 15.46
N ILE A 37 -6.23 3.11 15.98
CA ILE A 37 -7.40 3.22 16.85
C ILE A 37 -8.44 4.08 16.12
N ILE A 38 -9.61 3.50 15.89
CA ILE A 38 -10.72 4.16 15.20
C ILE A 38 -11.69 4.71 16.24
N CYS A 39 -11.80 6.03 16.32
CA CYS A 39 -12.64 6.74 17.28
C CYS A 39 -13.78 7.48 16.59
N LYS A 40 -14.90 7.66 17.30
CA LYS A 40 -16.10 8.35 16.78
C LYS A 40 -15.97 9.87 16.74
N ASN A 41 -15.25 10.46 17.69
CA ASN A 41 -15.14 11.92 17.84
C ASN A 41 -13.83 12.31 18.53
N LYS A 42 -13.52 13.61 18.53
CA LYS A 42 -12.28 14.17 19.10
C LYS A 42 -12.12 13.87 20.60
N LYS A 43 -13.23 13.87 21.38
CA LYS A 43 -13.19 13.54 22.83
C LYS A 43 -12.72 12.09 23.03
N SER A 44 -13.29 11.16 22.25
CA SER A 44 -12.86 9.75 22.29
C SER A 44 -11.41 9.56 21.86
N VAL A 45 -10.92 10.34 20.89
CA VAL A 45 -9.50 10.30 20.47
C VAL A 45 -8.58 10.70 21.62
N ASN A 46 -8.90 11.78 22.35
CA ASN A 46 -8.09 12.25 23.47
C ASN A 46 -8.02 11.19 24.59
N HIS A 47 -9.18 10.60 24.95
CA HIS A 47 -9.21 9.53 25.95
C HIS A 47 -8.45 8.28 25.48
N ALA A 48 -8.62 7.88 24.22
CA ALA A 48 -7.92 6.77 23.62
C ALA A 48 -6.39 6.99 23.63
N GLN A 49 -5.93 8.21 23.32
CA GLN A 49 -4.51 8.55 23.36
C GLN A 49 -3.94 8.48 24.78
N SER A 50 -4.63 9.05 25.77
CA SER A 50 -4.20 9.01 27.17
C SER A 50 -4.14 7.56 27.69
N LEU A 51 -5.16 6.76 27.40
CA LEU A 51 -5.19 5.34 27.78
C LEU A 51 -4.06 4.54 27.10
N LEU A 52 -3.83 4.77 25.81
CA LEU A 52 -2.74 4.11 25.08
C LEU A 52 -1.38 4.47 25.69
N GLN A 53 -1.15 5.76 25.98
CA GLN A 53 0.10 6.20 26.62
C GLN A 53 0.28 5.56 27.99
N TYR A 54 -0.77 5.47 28.79
CA TYR A 54 -0.74 4.81 30.10
C TYR A 54 -0.39 3.33 29.99
N ILE A 55 -1.06 2.59 29.07
CA ILE A 55 -0.78 1.15 28.87
C ILE A 55 0.64 0.95 28.36
N MET A 56 1.10 1.73 27.40
CA MET A 56 2.47 1.64 26.86
C MET A 56 3.50 1.94 27.94
N GLY A 57 3.27 2.94 28.82
CA GLY A 57 4.13 3.22 29.95
C GLY A 57 4.22 2.05 30.96
N LYS A 58 3.11 1.32 31.19
CA LYS A 58 3.11 0.08 32.02
C LYS A 58 3.90 -1.06 31.39
N LEU A 59 4.07 -1.05 30.09
CA LEU A 59 4.85 -2.03 29.32
C LEU A 59 6.29 -1.56 29.07
N ASP A 60 6.75 -0.46 29.71
CA ASP A 60 8.06 0.16 29.46
C ASP A 60 8.30 0.49 27.97
N LEU A 61 7.21 0.72 27.21
CA LEU A 61 7.25 1.10 25.81
C LEU A 61 6.93 2.58 25.65
N ARG A 62 7.52 3.18 24.61
CA ARG A 62 7.25 4.57 24.23
C ARG A 62 6.65 4.66 22.84
N LEU A 63 5.59 5.44 22.71
CA LEU A 63 5.03 5.78 21.40
C LEU A 63 6.03 6.66 20.63
N HIS A 64 6.25 6.33 19.37
CA HIS A 64 7.17 7.11 18.54
C HIS A 64 6.53 8.46 18.17
N PRO A 65 7.09 9.62 18.61
CA PRO A 65 6.42 10.91 18.52
C PRO A 65 6.10 11.35 17.08
N VAL A 66 6.96 11.04 16.12
CA VAL A 66 6.77 11.44 14.71
C VAL A 66 5.85 10.48 13.96
N LYS A 67 5.80 9.20 14.34
CA LYS A 67 5.00 8.18 13.65
C LYS A 67 3.56 8.11 14.20
N THR A 68 3.37 8.41 15.48
CA THR A 68 2.04 8.45 16.10
C THR A 68 1.33 9.73 15.70
N LYS A 69 0.20 9.62 15.00
CA LYS A 69 -0.54 10.76 14.46
C LYS A 69 -2.02 10.61 14.70
N ILE A 70 -2.67 11.72 15.01
CA ILE A 70 -4.13 11.82 14.99
C ILE A 70 -4.52 12.33 13.61
N VAL A 71 -5.46 11.66 12.97
CA VAL A 71 -5.92 11.98 11.60
C VAL A 71 -7.43 12.20 11.63
N ASN A 72 -7.88 13.33 11.09
CA ASN A 72 -9.31 13.60 10.92
C ASN A 72 -9.77 13.11 9.55
N MET A 73 -10.59 12.06 9.52
CA MET A 73 -11.14 11.51 8.28
C MET A 73 -12.51 12.05 7.90
N TRP A 74 -13.16 12.86 8.75
CA TRP A 74 -14.55 13.26 8.54
C TRP A 74 -14.78 14.16 7.33
N ASP A 75 -13.88 15.10 7.09
CA ASP A 75 -13.94 16.08 6.00
C ASP A 75 -13.34 15.55 4.69
N GLY A 76 -12.68 14.39 4.72
CA GLY A 76 -12.05 13.78 3.56
C GLY A 76 -10.74 14.46 3.10
N THR A 77 -10.20 15.40 3.88
CA THR A 77 -8.93 16.08 3.54
C THR A 77 -7.73 15.22 3.91
N GLU A 78 -7.80 14.51 5.03
CA GLU A 78 -6.72 13.69 5.55
C GLU A 78 -6.94 12.20 5.28
N GLY A 79 -5.87 11.42 5.44
CA GLY A 79 -5.84 9.97 5.37
C GLY A 79 -4.59 9.43 6.05
N PHE A 80 -4.52 8.14 6.23
CA PHE A 80 -3.38 7.48 6.87
C PHE A 80 -2.95 6.23 6.11
N ASP A 81 -1.68 5.88 6.26
CA ASP A 81 -1.11 4.65 5.71
C ASP A 81 -1.12 3.56 6.79
N PHE A 82 -1.67 2.39 6.45
CA PHE A 82 -1.64 1.22 7.29
C PHE A 82 -1.40 -0.02 6.44
N LEU A 83 -0.43 -0.85 6.80
CA LEU A 83 -0.04 -2.07 6.08
C LEU A 83 0.18 -1.84 4.57
N GLY A 84 0.78 -0.73 4.19
CA GLY A 84 1.07 -0.41 2.78
C GLY A 84 -0.12 0.11 1.98
N LEU A 85 -1.31 0.16 2.55
CA LEU A 85 -2.50 0.78 1.99
C LEU A 85 -2.70 2.19 2.56
N HIS A 86 -3.14 3.11 1.73
CA HIS A 86 -3.61 4.43 2.13
C HIS A 86 -5.12 4.41 2.31
N HIS A 87 -5.58 4.83 3.47
CA HIS A 87 -6.99 4.90 3.84
C HIS A 87 -7.42 6.36 3.85
N ARG A 88 -8.43 6.72 3.06
CA ARG A 88 -8.96 8.08 2.99
C ARG A 88 -10.46 8.06 2.75
N ARG A 89 -11.19 8.95 3.42
CA ARG A 89 -12.61 9.16 3.15
C ARG A 89 -12.78 10.14 1.99
N PHE A 90 -13.71 9.83 1.09
CA PHE A 90 -14.14 10.70 0.01
C PHE A 90 -15.60 11.06 0.21
N LEU A 91 -15.91 12.34 0.11
CA LEU A 91 -17.28 12.82 0.13
C LEU A 91 -17.83 12.76 -1.29
N LYS A 92 -18.96 12.11 -1.46
CA LYS A 92 -19.66 11.96 -2.74
C LYS A 92 -21.08 12.48 -2.62
N ILE A 93 -21.68 12.78 -3.78
CA ILE A 93 -23.09 13.14 -3.89
C ILE A 93 -23.78 12.03 -4.66
N ASN A 94 -24.86 11.49 -4.14
CA ASN A 94 -25.66 10.48 -4.84
C ASN A 94 -26.55 11.14 -5.90
N LYS A 95 -27.23 10.32 -6.71
CA LYS A 95 -28.14 10.81 -7.76
C LYS A 95 -29.33 11.63 -7.21
N LYS A 96 -29.64 11.52 -5.92
CA LYS A 96 -30.70 12.27 -5.22
C LYS A 96 -30.18 13.57 -4.57
N GLY A 97 -28.92 13.96 -4.80
CA GLY A 97 -28.32 15.15 -4.19
C GLY A 97 -27.78 14.97 -2.77
N ASN A 98 -27.96 13.83 -2.14
CA ASN A 98 -27.51 13.60 -0.76
C ASN A 98 -26.00 13.35 -0.70
N ARG A 99 -25.31 14.02 0.21
CA ARG A 99 -23.89 13.80 0.49
C ARG A 99 -23.68 12.55 1.33
N TYR A 100 -22.72 11.72 0.95
CA TYR A 100 -22.29 10.57 1.73
C TYR A 100 -20.76 10.41 1.68
N GLY A 101 -20.20 9.80 2.71
CA GLY A 101 -18.77 9.53 2.76
C GLY A 101 -18.47 8.06 2.47
N GLU A 102 -17.52 7.80 1.61
CA GLU A 102 -17.02 6.46 1.30
C GLU A 102 -15.52 6.38 1.59
N THR A 103 -15.09 5.36 2.34
CA THR A 103 -13.66 5.16 2.63
C THR A 103 -13.02 4.36 1.51
N TYR A 104 -11.97 4.94 0.92
CA TYR A 104 -11.16 4.32 -0.13
C TYR A 104 -9.89 3.75 0.48
N GLN A 105 -9.50 2.59 -0.05
CA GLN A 105 -8.24 1.93 0.23
C GLN A 105 -7.50 1.76 -1.09
N TYR A 106 -6.26 2.20 -1.14
CA TYR A 106 -5.42 2.06 -2.32
C TYR A 106 -3.93 2.02 -1.92
N PRO A 107 -3.02 1.53 -2.79
CA PRO A 107 -1.60 1.44 -2.45
C PRO A 107 -1.03 2.78 -1.99
N SER A 108 -0.33 2.80 -0.87
CA SER A 108 0.32 4.00 -0.35
C SER A 108 1.41 4.51 -1.30
N LYS A 109 1.78 5.78 -1.20
CA LYS A 109 2.89 6.37 -1.99
C LYS A 109 4.18 5.56 -1.81
N LYS A 110 4.45 5.09 -0.58
CA LYS A 110 5.62 4.25 -0.26
C LYS A 110 5.54 2.89 -0.96
N ALA A 111 4.38 2.24 -0.96
CA ALA A 111 4.14 0.98 -1.65
C ALA A 111 4.31 1.13 -3.17
N MET A 112 3.71 2.17 -3.77
CA MET A 112 3.88 2.47 -5.21
C MET A 112 5.34 2.71 -5.59
N LYS A 113 6.10 3.44 -4.77
CA LYS A 113 7.54 3.66 -4.99
C LYS A 113 8.32 2.34 -4.91
N LYS A 114 7.99 1.47 -3.93
CA LYS A 114 8.60 0.14 -3.79
C LYS A 114 8.31 -0.72 -5.02
N MET A 115 7.05 -0.81 -5.48
CA MET A 115 6.68 -1.55 -6.69
C MET A 115 7.47 -1.08 -7.92
N LYS A 116 7.49 0.24 -8.18
CA LYS A 116 8.26 0.82 -9.30
C LYS A 116 9.75 0.49 -9.22
N ARG A 117 10.34 0.55 -8.02
CA ARG A 117 11.73 0.17 -7.80
C ARG A 117 11.95 -1.30 -8.16
N THR A 118 11.12 -2.21 -7.66
CA THR A 118 11.24 -3.64 -7.94
C THR A 118 11.06 -3.95 -9.43
N VAL A 119 10.14 -3.27 -10.14
CA VAL A 119 10.02 -3.39 -11.61
C VAL A 119 11.31 -2.96 -12.29
N LYS A 120 11.89 -1.81 -11.91
CA LYS A 120 13.15 -1.32 -12.46
C LYS A 120 14.30 -2.29 -12.21
N GLU A 121 14.41 -2.82 -11.00
CA GLU A 121 15.44 -3.80 -10.62
C GLU A 121 15.28 -5.13 -11.37
N SER A 122 14.04 -5.54 -11.68
CA SER A 122 13.76 -6.80 -12.39
C SER A 122 13.93 -6.71 -13.90
N ILE A 123 13.97 -5.51 -14.51
CA ILE A 123 13.98 -5.35 -15.97
C ILE A 123 15.14 -4.48 -16.43
N ASN A 124 15.39 -3.34 -15.80
CA ASN A 124 16.23 -2.27 -16.36
C ASN A 124 17.59 -2.16 -15.65
N GLN A 125 18.25 -3.28 -15.41
CA GLN A 125 19.63 -3.34 -14.96
C GLN A 125 20.56 -3.65 -16.13
N ARG A 126 21.80 -3.17 -16.08
CA ARG A 126 22.78 -3.35 -17.18
C ARG A 126 23.04 -4.82 -17.48
N TYR A 127 23.20 -5.64 -16.46
CA TYR A 127 23.43 -7.09 -16.61
C TYR A 127 22.24 -7.87 -17.17
N LEU A 128 21.03 -7.29 -17.15
CA LEU A 128 19.83 -7.90 -17.71
C LEU A 128 19.69 -7.68 -19.23
N LEU A 129 20.58 -6.91 -19.86
CA LEU A 129 20.52 -6.67 -21.31
C LEU A 129 20.82 -7.93 -22.14
N VAL A 130 21.50 -8.93 -21.58
CA VAL A 130 21.73 -10.22 -22.21
C VAL A 130 20.49 -11.12 -22.22
N LYS A 131 19.53 -10.87 -21.31
CA LYS A 131 18.31 -11.66 -21.17
C LYS A 131 17.33 -11.47 -22.33
N THR A 132 16.36 -12.39 -22.44
CA THR A 132 15.23 -12.26 -23.36
C THR A 132 14.04 -11.60 -22.64
N GLU A 133 13.02 -11.16 -23.41
CA GLU A 133 11.78 -10.61 -22.83
C GLU A 133 11.07 -11.68 -21.98
N GLU A 134 11.03 -12.92 -22.45
CA GLU A 134 10.38 -14.06 -21.81
C GLU A 134 11.03 -14.39 -20.46
N GLU A 135 12.35 -14.36 -20.37
CA GLU A 135 13.06 -14.57 -19.11
C GLU A 135 12.74 -13.47 -18.08
N LEU A 136 12.68 -12.20 -18.52
CA LEU A 136 12.34 -11.09 -17.66
C LEU A 136 10.88 -11.15 -17.20
N ILE A 137 9.96 -11.52 -18.08
CA ILE A 137 8.54 -11.74 -17.79
C ILE A 137 8.36 -12.83 -16.74
N LYS A 138 9.08 -13.96 -16.90
CA LYS A 138 9.04 -15.09 -15.95
C LYS A 138 9.44 -14.67 -14.53
N VAL A 139 10.43 -13.78 -14.40
CA VAL A 139 10.86 -13.24 -13.09
C VAL A 139 9.88 -12.19 -12.54
N LEU A 140 9.23 -11.42 -13.40
CA LEU A 140 8.36 -10.32 -12.99
C LEU A 140 6.94 -10.79 -12.65
N ASN A 141 6.36 -11.74 -13.37
CA ASN A 141 4.99 -12.22 -13.19
C ASN A 141 4.64 -12.62 -11.74
N PRO A 142 5.46 -13.41 -11.03
CA PRO A 142 5.14 -13.76 -9.64
C PRO A 142 5.02 -12.52 -8.73
N LYS A 143 5.83 -11.50 -8.98
CA LYS A 143 5.81 -10.24 -8.22
C LYS A 143 4.53 -9.44 -8.54
N ILE A 144 4.15 -9.36 -9.82
CA ILE A 144 2.90 -8.71 -10.26
C ILE A 144 1.70 -9.42 -9.62
N THR A 145 1.64 -10.74 -9.69
CA THR A 145 0.56 -11.52 -9.09
C THR A 145 0.46 -11.32 -7.59
N GLY A 146 1.60 -11.37 -6.88
CA GLY A 146 1.63 -11.11 -5.43
C GLY A 146 1.13 -9.71 -5.07
N TRP A 147 1.55 -8.68 -5.80
CA TRP A 147 1.07 -7.31 -5.57
C TRP A 147 -0.40 -7.15 -5.92
N ARG A 148 -0.82 -7.67 -7.07
CA ARG A 148 -2.23 -7.65 -7.48
C ARG A 148 -3.11 -8.25 -6.40
N ASN A 149 -2.78 -9.43 -5.90
CA ASN A 149 -3.56 -10.11 -4.87
C ASN A 149 -3.59 -9.35 -3.55
N TYR A 150 -2.46 -8.72 -3.15
CA TYR A 150 -2.38 -7.97 -1.91
C TYR A 150 -3.06 -6.61 -1.97
N TYR A 151 -2.89 -5.87 -3.08
CA TYR A 151 -3.39 -4.49 -3.22
C TYR A 151 -4.72 -4.39 -3.96
N LYS A 152 -5.33 -5.52 -4.36
CA LYS A 152 -6.65 -5.54 -5.01
C LYS A 152 -7.71 -5.05 -4.03
N THR A 153 -8.23 -3.86 -4.30
CA THR A 153 -9.30 -3.23 -3.53
C THR A 153 -10.39 -2.72 -4.49
N ARG A 154 -11.53 -2.31 -3.95
CA ARG A 154 -12.61 -1.77 -4.79
C ARG A 154 -12.20 -0.52 -5.58
N ASN A 155 -11.19 0.22 -5.12
CA ASN A 155 -10.82 1.54 -5.66
C ASN A 155 -9.36 1.61 -6.13
N ASP A 156 -8.78 0.49 -6.55
CA ASP A 156 -7.36 0.34 -6.91
C ASP A 156 -7.04 0.65 -8.38
N ARG A 157 -8.03 0.62 -9.27
CA ARG A 157 -7.88 0.64 -10.73
C ARG A 157 -6.91 1.71 -11.25
N LYS A 158 -7.00 2.93 -10.73
CA LYS A 158 -6.09 4.03 -11.10
C LYS A 158 -4.62 3.70 -10.81
N TRP A 159 -4.35 3.10 -9.65
CA TRP A 159 -2.99 2.77 -9.21
C TRP A 159 -2.45 1.55 -9.93
N MET A 160 -3.30 0.54 -10.19
CA MET A 160 -2.93 -0.63 -10.98
C MET A 160 -2.53 -0.24 -12.40
N ARG A 161 -3.32 0.60 -13.08
CA ARG A 161 -2.98 1.17 -14.39
C ARG A 161 -1.67 1.95 -14.38
N ALA A 162 -1.39 2.70 -13.32
CA ALA A 162 -0.14 3.45 -13.20
C ALA A 162 1.10 2.54 -13.08
N ILE A 163 0.96 1.36 -12.48
CA ILE A 163 2.03 0.35 -12.44
C ILE A 163 2.16 -0.34 -13.79
N ASP A 164 1.06 -0.73 -14.43
CA ASP A 164 1.07 -1.34 -15.76
C ASP A 164 1.75 -0.44 -16.78
N TRP A 165 1.38 0.83 -16.81
CA TRP A 165 2.06 1.82 -17.63
C TRP A 165 3.56 1.90 -17.34
N TYR A 166 3.94 1.89 -16.06
CA TYR A 166 5.36 1.92 -15.67
C TYR A 166 6.12 0.67 -16.10
N ILE A 167 5.50 -0.51 -16.02
CA ILE A 167 6.06 -1.79 -16.52
C ILE A 167 6.34 -1.68 -18.01
N LEU A 168 5.34 -1.27 -18.81
CA LEU A 168 5.48 -1.13 -20.27
C LEU A 168 6.58 -0.12 -20.65
N CYS A 169 6.60 1.05 -19.99
CA CYS A 169 7.66 2.02 -20.21
C CYS A 169 9.05 1.47 -19.85
N THR A 170 9.14 0.63 -18.83
CA THR A 170 10.42 0.05 -18.39
C THR A 170 10.91 -0.98 -19.39
N PHE A 171 10.04 -1.82 -19.93
CA PHE A 171 10.36 -2.74 -21.03
C PHE A 171 10.78 -1.99 -22.30
N CYS A 172 10.08 -0.92 -22.69
CA CYS A 172 10.48 -0.09 -23.83
C CYS A 172 11.90 0.46 -23.66
N ARG A 173 12.22 1.00 -22.47
CA ARG A 173 13.55 1.53 -22.17
C ARG A 173 14.62 0.44 -22.20
N TRP A 174 14.32 -0.73 -21.65
CA TRP A 174 15.22 -1.88 -21.70
C TRP A 174 15.48 -2.32 -23.14
N ASN A 175 14.43 -2.47 -23.97
CA ASN A 175 14.55 -2.87 -25.36
C ASN A 175 15.35 -1.83 -26.19
N ASN A 176 15.12 -0.54 -25.97
CA ASN A 176 15.89 0.52 -26.61
C ASN A 176 17.38 0.44 -26.25
N LYS A 177 17.70 0.20 -24.97
CA LYS A 177 19.10 0.01 -24.54
C LYS A 177 19.72 -1.23 -25.17
N LYS A 178 19.01 -2.36 -25.19
CA LYS A 178 19.47 -3.62 -25.79
C LYS A 178 19.78 -3.44 -27.29
N ARG A 179 18.96 -2.66 -27.99
CA ARG A 179 19.14 -2.37 -29.43
C ARG A 179 20.02 -1.16 -29.71
N GLN A 180 20.60 -0.52 -28.68
CA GLN A 180 21.38 0.71 -28.78
C GLN A 180 20.66 1.84 -29.53
N GLN A 181 19.34 1.98 -29.31
CA GLN A 181 18.48 2.95 -29.96
C GLN A 181 18.04 4.04 -28.99
N THR A 182 18.07 5.30 -29.44
CA THR A 182 17.60 6.47 -28.70
C THR A 182 16.13 6.81 -29.00
N ARG A 183 15.28 5.81 -29.24
CA ARG A 183 13.87 6.05 -29.60
C ARG A 183 13.06 6.59 -28.43
N LYS A 184 12.20 7.57 -28.70
CA LYS A 184 11.14 8.00 -27.76
C LYS A 184 10.22 6.82 -27.44
N LEU A 185 9.50 6.87 -26.32
CA LEU A 185 8.51 5.86 -25.90
C LEU A 185 7.28 5.89 -26.84
N LYS A 186 7.47 5.47 -28.09
CA LYS A 186 6.41 5.30 -29.10
C LYS A 186 5.94 3.84 -29.10
N GLY A 187 4.66 3.62 -29.44
CA GLY A 187 4.14 2.27 -29.63
C GLY A 187 3.93 1.45 -28.33
N LEU A 188 3.61 2.10 -27.21
CA LEU A 188 3.32 1.40 -25.94
C LEU A 188 2.19 0.37 -26.09
N TYR A 189 1.19 0.64 -26.92
CA TYR A 189 0.10 -0.30 -27.21
C TYR A 189 0.61 -1.57 -27.90
N ALA A 190 1.38 -1.42 -28.97
CA ALA A 190 2.00 -2.55 -29.66
C ALA A 190 2.95 -3.34 -28.72
N THR A 191 3.69 -2.62 -27.87
CA THR A 191 4.53 -3.25 -26.83
C THR A 191 3.69 -4.05 -25.83
N LYS A 192 2.53 -3.54 -25.42
CA LYS A 192 1.61 -4.24 -24.53
C LYS A 192 1.17 -5.57 -25.14
N ILE A 193 0.63 -5.55 -26.37
CA ILE A 193 0.17 -6.75 -27.07
C ILE A 193 1.30 -7.77 -27.16
N ARG A 194 2.45 -7.39 -27.70
CA ARG A 194 3.60 -8.27 -27.85
C ARG A 194 4.05 -8.91 -26.53
N LEU A 195 4.11 -8.13 -25.44
CA LEU A 195 4.52 -8.66 -24.14
C LEU A 195 3.45 -9.57 -23.52
N GLN A 196 2.16 -9.30 -23.77
CA GLN A 196 1.07 -10.17 -23.33
C GLN A 196 1.07 -11.50 -24.10
N GLU A 197 1.33 -11.49 -25.42
CA GLU A 197 1.54 -12.70 -26.22
C GLU A 197 2.71 -13.55 -25.68
N LYS A 198 3.74 -12.92 -25.12
CA LYS A 198 4.87 -13.56 -24.43
C LYS A 198 4.57 -13.93 -22.98
N GLY A 199 3.33 -13.78 -22.53
CA GLY A 199 2.85 -14.19 -21.20
C GLY A 199 2.99 -13.15 -20.10
N LEU A 200 3.22 -11.85 -20.41
CA LEU A 200 3.24 -10.79 -19.40
C LEU A 200 1.85 -10.65 -18.76
N GLN A 201 1.80 -10.80 -17.46
CA GLN A 201 0.63 -10.45 -16.66
C GLN A 201 0.65 -8.94 -16.35
N LEU A 202 -0.54 -8.35 -16.27
CA LEU A 202 -0.73 -6.96 -15.87
C LEU A 202 -1.52 -6.92 -14.55
N MET A 203 -1.43 -5.77 -13.86
CA MET A 203 -2.16 -5.54 -12.60
C MET A 203 -3.66 -5.45 -12.82
N GLU A 204 -4.07 -4.83 -13.94
CA GLU A 204 -5.47 -4.65 -14.34
C GLU A 204 -5.94 -5.83 -15.24
N ALA A 205 -5.79 -7.04 -14.77
CA ALA A 205 -6.30 -8.22 -15.49
C ALA A 205 -7.62 -8.71 -14.89
#